data_2c746627e76bd6c8564cf5c02e251049
#
_entry.id   2c746627e76bd6c8564cf5c02e251049
#
_cell.length_a   1.000
_cell.length_b   1.000
_cell.length_c   1.000
_cell.angle_alpha   90.00
_cell.angle_beta   90.00
_cell.angle_gamma   90.00
#
_symmetry.space_group_name_H-M   'P 1'
#
loop_
_entity.id
_entity.type
_entity.pdbx_description
1 polymer ?
#
loop_
_entity_poly.entity_id
_entity_poly.type
_entity_poly.pdbx_seq_one_letter_code
_entity_poly.pdbx_strand_id
1 'polypeptide(L)'
;MASTVIELDEKKRIIQEFVPGKQVTLCHVIASPDYSLYGKLGLIDARGAIGIMTITPSEAAMIAADVSTKAAAVEIGFVDRFNGSLVITGDVAAVEAALRSVMQVLCDMMGYSPAPMTKT
;
A
#
# COMPACT_ATOMS: atom_id res chain seq x y z
N MET A 1 -1.00 26.39 10.68
CA MET A 1 -0.71 26.68 10.00
C MET A 1 -0.34 26.96 9.76
N ALA A 2 -0.33 27.23 10.01
CA ALA A 2 0.05 27.61 9.20
C ALA A 2 0.68 27.92 9.11
N SER A 3 0.71 28.24 9.26
CA SER A 3 1.31 28.69 8.48
C SER A 3 1.93 28.89 8.49
N THR A 4 1.95 29.17 8.89
CA THR A 4 2.51 29.54 8.22
C THR A 4 2.67 29.49 7.82
N VAL A 5 2.36 29.47 7.97
CA VAL A 5 2.55 29.62 6.98
C VAL A 5 2.66 29.87 6.39
N ILE A 6 2.47 30.10 6.30
CA ILE A 6 2.65 30.54 5.22
C ILE A 6 3.19 30.95 5.10
N GLU A 7 3.15 31.07 5.25
CA GLU A 7 3.62 31.54 4.61
C GLU A 7 4.02 31.42 4.69
N LEU A 8 3.67 31.30 5.29
CA LEU A 8 3.92 31.18 4.84
C LEU A 8 3.66 30.96 4.38
N ASP A 9 3.19 31.07 4.44
CA ASP A 9 2.93 31.01 3.69
C ASP A 9 3.19 30.88 3.00
N GLU A 10 3.05 30.82 2.66
CA GLU A 10 3.40 30.63 1.89
C GLU A 10 4.38 30.22 1.92
N LYS A 11 4.83 30.27 2.26
CA LYS A 11 5.58 29.71 2.46
C LYS A 11 5.66 28.83 3.23
N LYS A 12 5.31 28.64 3.59
CA LYS A 12 5.21 27.87 4.37
C LYS A 12 4.45 26.76 4.09
N ARG A 13 3.64 26.79 3.56
CA ARG A 13 2.84 25.88 3.25
C ARG A 13 3.39 24.89 2.39
N ILE A 14 4.02 25.20 1.58
CA ILE A 14 4.62 24.35 0.77
C ILE A 14 5.39 23.32 1.43
N ILE A 15 6.02 23.69 2.46
CA ILE A 15 6.81 22.83 3.16
C ILE A 15 6.06 21.77 3.75
N GLN A 16 4.84 22.04 4.12
CA GLN A 16 4.11 21.08 4.72
C GLN A 16 3.80 20.00 3.84
N GLU A 17 3.80 20.20 2.59
CA GLU A 17 3.49 19.19 1.75
C GLU A 17 4.46 18.13 1.74
N PHE A 18 5.58 18.40 2.34
CA PHE A 18 6.54 17.44 2.43
C PHE A 18 6.50 16.71 3.69
N VAL A 19 5.42 16.69 4.40
CA VAL A 19 5.40 15.90 5.56
C VAL A 19 5.70 14.52 5.10
N PRO A 20 6.89 14.04 5.35
CA PRO A 20 7.33 12.85 4.69
C PRO A 20 6.73 11.59 5.20
N GLY A 21 5.91 11.63 6.11
CA GLY A 21 5.43 10.44 6.71
C GLY A 21 4.26 9.79 6.08
N LYS A 22 3.56 10.42 5.19
CA LYS A 22 2.31 9.87 4.71
C LYS A 22 2.35 9.59 3.23
N GLN A 23 2.85 8.42 2.87
CA GLN A 23 2.89 8.07 1.45
C GLN A 23 2.85 6.58 1.22
N VAL A 24 2.25 6.19 0.12
CA VAL A 24 2.39 4.86 -0.44
C VAL A 24 3.52 4.96 -1.43
N THR A 25 4.57 4.18 -1.24
CA THR A 25 5.76 4.28 -2.08
C THR A 25 5.81 3.22 -3.18
N LEU A 26 5.08 2.13 -3.02
CA LEU A 26 5.00 1.08 -4.03
C LEU A 26 3.61 0.44 -3.98
N CYS A 27 3.02 0.20 -5.13
CA CYS A 27 1.77 -0.55 -5.25
C CYS A 27 1.89 -1.37 -6.52
N HIS A 28 2.14 -2.68 -6.39
CA HIS A 28 2.46 -3.52 -7.54
C HIS A 28 1.73 -4.84 -7.49
N VAL A 29 1.29 -5.31 -8.67
CA VAL A 29 0.65 -6.61 -8.82
C VAL A 29 1.54 -7.48 -9.69
N ILE A 30 1.88 -8.67 -9.20
CA ILE A 30 2.51 -9.70 -10.01
C ILE A 30 1.39 -10.64 -10.43
N ALA A 31 0.95 -10.51 -11.69
CA ALA A 31 -0.27 -11.18 -12.13
C ALA A 31 -0.10 -12.70 -12.22
N SER A 32 1.07 -13.14 -12.64
CA SER A 32 1.33 -14.55 -12.83
C SER A 32 2.71 -14.89 -12.32
N PRO A 33 2.88 -14.99 -11.00
CA PRO A 33 4.20 -15.21 -10.43
C PRO A 33 4.78 -16.54 -10.85
N ASP A 34 6.11 -16.59 -10.96
CA ASP A 34 6.79 -17.85 -11.16
C ASP A 34 6.46 -18.72 -9.96
N TYR A 35 6.15 -19.99 -10.21
CA TYR A 35 5.72 -20.90 -9.15
C TYR A 35 6.73 -20.95 -8.00
N SER A 36 8.02 -20.92 -8.31
CA SER A 36 9.05 -21.00 -7.29
C SER A 36 9.07 -19.77 -6.36
N LEU A 37 8.50 -18.67 -6.80
CA LEU A 37 8.51 -17.44 -5.99
C LEU A 37 7.70 -17.62 -4.71
N TYR A 38 6.60 -18.35 -4.77
CA TYR A 38 5.78 -18.54 -3.58
C TYR A 38 6.57 -19.18 -2.44
N GLY A 39 7.32 -20.23 -2.75
CA GLY A 39 8.12 -20.90 -1.74
C GLY A 39 9.21 -20.02 -1.17
N LYS A 40 9.83 -19.20 -2.04
CA LYS A 40 10.90 -18.31 -1.60
C LYS A 40 10.40 -17.20 -0.70
N LEU A 41 9.14 -16.84 -0.84
CA LEU A 41 8.52 -15.83 0.02
C LEU A 41 7.86 -16.45 1.25
N GLY A 42 7.91 -17.76 1.40
CA GLY A 42 7.23 -18.40 2.52
C GLY A 42 5.74 -18.54 2.33
N LEU A 43 5.23 -18.41 1.10
CA LEU A 43 3.80 -18.45 0.80
C LEU A 43 3.44 -19.80 0.19
N ILE A 44 3.67 -20.87 0.92
CA ILE A 44 3.60 -22.20 0.37
C ILE A 44 2.25 -22.57 -0.20
N ASP A 45 1.20 -22.09 0.42
CA ASP A 45 -0.15 -22.41 -0.03
C ASP A 45 -0.77 -21.35 -0.94
N ALA A 46 -0.02 -20.34 -1.30
CA ALA A 46 -0.56 -19.24 -2.11
C ALA A 46 -0.72 -19.64 -3.57
N ARG A 47 -1.71 -19.04 -4.22
CA ARG A 47 -1.96 -19.25 -5.62
C ARG A 47 -2.42 -17.96 -6.23
N GLY A 48 -2.32 -17.83 -7.55
CA GLY A 48 -2.79 -16.67 -8.26
C GLY A 48 -1.80 -15.52 -8.20
N ALA A 49 -2.30 -14.32 -8.11
CA ALA A 49 -1.48 -13.11 -8.15
C ALA A 49 -0.92 -12.76 -6.77
N ILE A 50 0.13 -11.97 -6.78
CA ILE A 50 0.71 -11.42 -5.55
C ILE A 50 0.59 -9.90 -5.64
N GLY A 51 0.05 -9.28 -4.60
CA GLY A 51 0.01 -7.82 -4.48
C GLY A 51 1.02 -7.37 -3.46
N ILE A 52 1.75 -6.30 -3.78
CA ILE A 52 2.78 -5.76 -2.91
C ILE A 52 2.52 -4.28 -2.71
N MET A 53 2.60 -3.84 -1.48
CA MET A 53 2.48 -2.42 -1.16
C MET A 53 3.46 -2.05 -0.08
N THR A 54 4.12 -0.90 -0.23
CA THR A 54 4.94 -0.34 0.84
C THR A 54 4.43 1.03 1.22
N ILE A 55 4.41 1.31 2.51
CA ILE A 55 3.72 2.46 3.06
C ILE A 55 4.55 3.09 4.17
N THR A 56 4.50 4.39 4.27
CA THR A 56 5.11 5.16 5.35
C THR A 56 4.04 6.08 5.95
N PRO A 57 3.83 6.12 7.25
CA PRO A 57 4.56 5.39 8.29
C PRO A 57 4.24 3.89 8.26
N SER A 58 5.17 3.11 8.75
CA SER A 58 5.10 1.65 8.60
C SER A 58 3.90 1.01 9.26
N GLU A 59 3.41 1.60 10.33
CA GLU A 59 2.25 1.07 11.03
C GLU A 59 0.99 1.05 10.16
N ALA A 60 0.96 1.89 9.12
CA ALA A 60 -0.19 1.91 8.22
C ALA A 60 -0.32 0.62 7.41
N ALA A 61 0.72 -0.22 7.39
CA ALA A 61 0.61 -1.53 6.77
C ALA A 61 -0.47 -2.39 7.43
N MET A 62 -0.71 -2.19 8.73
CA MET A 62 -1.77 -2.91 9.42
C MET A 62 -3.15 -2.45 8.95
N ILE A 63 -3.30 -1.16 8.70
CA ILE A 63 -4.55 -0.62 8.15
C ILE A 63 -4.77 -1.18 6.75
N ALA A 64 -3.72 -1.19 5.95
CA ALA A 64 -3.79 -1.70 4.59
C ALA A 64 -4.17 -3.18 4.57
N ALA A 65 -3.64 -3.96 5.50
CA ALA A 65 -3.97 -5.37 5.60
C ALA A 65 -5.46 -5.56 5.92
N ASP A 66 -5.97 -4.81 6.89
CA ASP A 66 -7.36 -4.88 7.27
C ASP A 66 -8.27 -4.49 6.10
N VAL A 67 -7.98 -3.38 5.44
CA VAL A 67 -8.79 -2.91 4.32
C VAL A 67 -8.78 -3.94 3.18
N SER A 68 -7.61 -4.52 2.90
CA SER A 68 -7.49 -5.49 1.80
C SER A 68 -8.41 -6.68 1.99
N THR A 69 -8.42 -7.26 3.17
CA THR A 69 -9.21 -8.47 3.42
C THR A 69 -10.70 -8.17 3.53
N LYS A 70 -11.07 -6.94 3.88
CA LYS A 70 -12.47 -6.55 3.90
C LYS A 70 -13.00 -6.18 2.52
N ALA A 71 -12.12 -5.80 1.60
CA ALA A 71 -12.52 -5.29 0.30
C ALA A 71 -12.66 -6.37 -0.76
N ALA A 72 -11.91 -7.45 -0.67
CA ALA A 72 -11.89 -8.48 -1.72
C ALA A 72 -11.46 -9.83 -1.15
N ALA A 73 -11.63 -10.87 -1.96
CA ALA A 73 -11.29 -12.23 -1.54
C ALA A 73 -9.79 -12.46 -1.69
N VAL A 74 -9.02 -11.86 -0.83
CA VAL A 74 -7.56 -12.01 -0.80
C VAL A 74 -7.13 -12.51 0.57
N GLU A 75 -5.94 -13.09 0.61
CA GLU A 75 -5.32 -13.51 1.86
C GLU A 75 -4.06 -12.72 2.09
N ILE A 76 -3.72 -12.51 3.35
CA ILE A 76 -2.50 -11.81 3.69
C ILE A 76 -1.36 -12.79 3.65
N GLY A 77 -0.38 -12.54 2.78
CA GLY A 77 0.85 -13.31 2.75
C GLY A 77 1.72 -12.94 3.94
N PHE A 78 1.96 -11.65 4.10
CA PHE A 78 2.54 -11.14 5.34
C PHE A 78 2.31 -9.63 5.43
N VAL A 79 2.42 -9.12 6.65
CA VAL A 79 2.39 -7.69 6.89
C VAL A 79 3.55 -7.37 7.84
N ASP A 80 4.35 -6.38 7.45
CA ASP A 80 5.51 -5.97 8.23
C ASP A 80 5.28 -4.56 8.72
N ARG A 81 4.92 -4.46 10.00
CA ARG A 81 4.62 -3.16 10.60
C ARG A 81 5.86 -2.34 10.87
N PHE A 82 7.04 -2.93 10.80
CA PHE A 82 8.28 -2.21 11.07
C PHE A 82 8.83 -1.56 9.79
N ASN A 83 8.68 -2.21 8.64
CA ASN A 83 9.13 -1.67 7.37
C ASN A 83 7.99 -1.15 6.50
N GLY A 84 6.76 -1.40 6.88
CA GLY A 84 5.61 -0.89 6.13
C GLY A 84 5.30 -1.68 4.88
N SER A 85 5.56 -2.98 4.87
CA SER A 85 5.29 -3.82 3.70
C SER A 85 4.06 -4.68 3.91
N LEU A 86 3.29 -4.83 2.86
CA LEU A 86 2.13 -5.71 2.83
C LEU A 86 2.22 -6.58 1.58
N VAL A 87 2.01 -7.87 1.74
CA VAL A 87 1.90 -8.79 0.62
C VAL A 87 0.58 -9.53 0.74
N ILE A 88 -0.23 -9.49 -0.31
CA ILE A 88 -1.50 -10.20 -0.37
C ILE A 88 -1.52 -11.14 -1.56
N THR A 89 -2.34 -12.17 -1.50
CA THR A 89 -2.46 -13.15 -2.58
C THR A 89 -3.92 -13.40 -2.90
N GLY A 90 -4.20 -13.81 -4.11
CA GLY A 90 -5.55 -14.11 -4.57
C GLY A 90 -5.62 -14.04 -6.09
N ASP A 91 -6.84 -14.12 -6.63
CA ASP A 91 -7.01 -13.93 -8.06
C ASP A 91 -6.59 -12.51 -8.43
N VAL A 92 -6.08 -12.34 -9.64
CA VAL A 92 -5.55 -11.03 -10.05
C VAL A 92 -6.59 -9.93 -9.90
N ALA A 93 -7.84 -10.19 -10.24
CA ALA A 93 -8.88 -9.18 -10.11
C ALA A 93 -9.13 -8.83 -8.64
N ALA A 94 -9.09 -9.81 -7.75
CA ALA A 94 -9.30 -9.58 -6.33
C ALA A 94 -8.13 -8.79 -5.73
N VAL A 95 -6.90 -9.13 -6.12
CA VAL A 95 -5.72 -8.44 -5.64
C VAL A 95 -5.76 -6.98 -6.10
N GLU A 96 -6.11 -6.73 -7.35
CA GLU A 96 -6.21 -5.35 -7.86
C GLU A 96 -7.30 -4.57 -7.12
N ALA A 97 -8.45 -5.20 -6.89
CA ALA A 97 -9.55 -4.54 -6.19
C ALA A 97 -9.14 -4.20 -4.74
N ALA A 98 -8.46 -5.13 -4.08
CA ALA A 98 -8.01 -4.91 -2.71
C ALA A 98 -7.02 -3.73 -2.64
N LEU A 99 -6.05 -3.69 -3.54
CA LEU A 99 -5.07 -2.61 -3.55
C LEU A 99 -5.70 -1.27 -3.87
N ARG A 100 -6.68 -1.23 -4.79
CA ARG A 100 -7.39 0.02 -5.07
C ARG A 100 -8.15 0.52 -3.85
N SER A 101 -8.77 -0.39 -3.11
CA SER A 101 -9.48 0.00 -1.90
C SER A 101 -8.52 0.55 -0.84
N VAL A 102 -7.34 -0.04 -0.70
CA VAL A 102 -6.33 0.48 0.22
C VAL A 102 -5.92 1.88 -0.21
N MET A 103 -5.66 2.09 -1.50
CA MET A 103 -5.28 3.40 -1.99
C MET A 103 -6.37 4.42 -1.71
N GLN A 104 -7.64 4.03 -1.89
CA GLN A 104 -8.74 4.94 -1.64
C GLN A 104 -8.80 5.33 -0.16
N VAL A 105 -8.66 4.37 0.74
CA VAL A 105 -8.69 4.68 2.17
C VAL A 105 -7.48 5.52 2.58
N LEU A 106 -6.29 5.11 2.22
CA LEU A 106 -5.09 5.81 2.66
C LEU A 106 -4.97 7.19 1.99
N CYS A 107 -5.22 7.27 0.71
CA CYS A 107 -4.96 8.51 -0.01
C CYS A 107 -6.15 9.47 0.01
N ASP A 108 -7.36 8.97 -0.30
CA ASP A 108 -8.52 9.86 -0.37
C ASP A 108 -9.06 10.21 1.00
N MET A 109 -9.01 9.29 1.95
CA MET A 109 -9.58 9.52 3.26
C MET A 109 -8.56 9.94 4.31
N MET A 110 -7.34 9.42 4.24
CA MET A 110 -6.35 9.69 5.27
C MET A 110 -5.22 10.62 4.82
N GLY A 111 -5.25 11.07 3.58
CA GLY A 111 -4.31 12.10 3.11
C GLY A 111 -2.91 11.61 2.76
N TYR A 112 -2.76 10.32 2.48
CA TYR A 112 -1.46 9.79 2.04
C TYR A 112 -1.22 10.16 0.58
N SER A 113 0.04 10.35 0.22
CA SER A 113 0.40 10.54 -1.18
C SER A 113 0.37 9.20 -1.90
N PRO A 114 -0.23 9.11 -3.08
CA PRO A 114 -0.39 7.83 -3.76
C PRO A 114 0.83 7.43 -4.57
N ALA A 115 0.89 6.15 -4.90
CA ALA A 115 1.80 5.63 -5.92
C ALA A 115 0.94 5.00 -7.01
N PRO A 116 1.38 4.99 -8.26
CA PRO A 116 0.60 4.32 -9.30
C PRO A 116 0.61 2.80 -9.07
N MET A 117 -0.50 2.16 -9.43
CA MET A 117 -0.53 0.71 -9.39
C MET A 117 0.14 0.18 -10.65
N THR A 118 1.20 -0.59 -10.48
CA THR A 118 1.91 -1.20 -11.58
C THR A 118 1.66 -2.70 -11.61
N LYS A 119 1.93 -3.33 -12.74
CA LYS A 119 1.65 -4.75 -12.88
C LYS A 119 2.68 -5.44 -13.77
N THR A 120 3.09 -6.61 -13.39
CA THR A 120 3.95 -7.46 -14.23
C THR A 120 3.39 -8.88 -14.41
#